data_afb579736ae137aa570f8dd2e33b2e5a
#
_entry.id   afb579736ae137aa570f8dd2e33b2e5a
#
_cell.length_a   1.000
_cell.length_b   1.000
_cell.length_c   1.000
_cell.angle_alpha   90.00
_cell.angle_beta   90.00
_cell.angle_gamma   90.00
#
_symmetry.space_group_name_H-M   'P 1'
#
loop_
_entity.id
_entity.type
_entity.pdbx_description
1 polymer ?
#
loop_
_entity_poly.entity_id
_entity_poly.type
_entity_poly.pdbx_seq_one_letter_code
_entity_poly.pdbx_strand_id
1 'polypeptide(L)'
;MLVRISSLIFWFGLSIICEAQYKRLELVLATPNKAIFGPDISQFYMYTNRSFEGQPSKPWQGGKYGYVRNPKRTTSGIIYSKFHEGVDIRPIERNSRGVPLDKVCSIASGKVMHTSRSAGASNYGRYVVIEHDWGYGKFYSLYAHLADISCTVGQSVRPGTSIATLGYTGDGIDRTRAHLHLELNLMISRNFERWYRRHYVAPNKHGLYNGINLAGIDIS
;
A
#
# COMPACT_ATOMS: atom_id res chain seq x y z
N MET A 1 15.99 -28.01 76.69
CA MET A 1 16.01 -26.65 76.07
C MET A 1 16.22 -26.86 74.60
N LEU A 2 15.13 -26.90 73.80
CA LEU A 2 15.20 -27.15 72.35
C LEU A 2 15.24 -25.80 71.63
N VAL A 3 16.29 -25.57 70.89
CA VAL A 3 16.45 -24.42 70.01
C VAL A 3 15.82 -24.77 68.65
N ARG A 4 14.74 -24.10 68.27
CA ARG A 4 14.15 -24.17 66.93
C ARG A 4 14.90 -23.21 66.01
N ILE A 5 15.56 -23.74 64.98
CA ILE A 5 16.16 -22.97 63.88
C ILE A 5 15.08 -22.83 62.79
N SER A 6 14.56 -21.61 62.64
CA SER A 6 13.63 -21.27 61.56
C SER A 6 14.44 -20.91 60.31
N SER A 7 14.36 -21.77 59.29
CA SER A 7 14.96 -21.48 57.96
C SER A 7 14.08 -20.51 57.20
N LEU A 8 14.56 -19.28 57.01
CA LEU A 8 13.96 -18.34 56.07
C LEU A 8 14.42 -18.72 54.65
N ILE A 9 13.49 -19.21 53.84
CA ILE A 9 13.69 -19.41 52.41
C ILE A 9 13.42 -18.06 51.69
N PHE A 10 14.47 -17.40 51.25
CA PHE A 10 14.38 -16.24 50.34
C PHE A 10 14.06 -16.73 48.94
N TRP A 11 12.82 -16.49 48.48
CA TRP A 11 12.44 -16.64 47.09
C TRP A 11 12.99 -15.41 46.33
N PHE A 12 14.10 -15.57 45.60
CA PHE A 12 14.50 -14.62 44.56
C PHE A 12 13.60 -14.86 43.35
N GLY A 13 12.55 -14.05 43.22
CA GLY A 13 11.75 -13.97 41.99
C GLY A 13 12.59 -13.35 40.89
N LEU A 14 13.11 -14.18 39.98
CA LEU A 14 13.71 -13.71 38.71
C LEU A 14 12.60 -13.15 37.85
N SER A 15 12.37 -11.83 37.92
CA SER A 15 11.53 -11.14 36.94
C SER A 15 12.28 -11.13 35.61
N ILE A 16 11.94 -12.06 34.71
CA ILE A 16 12.35 -12.00 33.31
C ILE A 16 11.59 -10.84 32.70
N ILE A 17 12.23 -9.66 32.65
CA ILE A 17 11.75 -8.54 31.85
C ILE A 17 11.97 -8.95 30.40
N CYS A 18 10.93 -9.48 29.76
CA CYS A 18 10.90 -9.67 28.31
C CYS A 18 10.80 -8.28 27.67
N GLU A 19 11.93 -7.60 27.47
CA GLU A 19 11.98 -6.43 26.60
C GLU A 19 11.65 -6.92 25.19
N ALA A 20 10.44 -6.64 24.75
CA ALA A 20 10.08 -6.78 23.36
C ALA A 20 10.97 -5.83 22.55
N GLN A 21 12.02 -6.39 21.96
CA GLN A 21 12.94 -5.64 21.11
C GLN A 21 12.19 -5.23 19.85
N TYR A 22 11.60 -4.01 19.86
CA TYR A 22 10.93 -3.45 18.70
C TYR A 22 11.93 -3.31 17.56
N LYS A 23 11.85 -4.21 16.58
CA LYS A 23 12.65 -4.13 15.37
C LYS A 23 12.18 -2.90 14.58
N ARG A 24 13.07 -1.90 14.46
CA ARG A 24 12.80 -0.71 13.64
C ARG A 24 12.54 -1.15 12.20
N LEU A 25 11.44 -0.70 11.62
CA LEU A 25 11.16 -0.92 10.21
C LEU A 25 12.03 0.02 9.37
N GLU A 26 12.82 -0.54 8.47
CA GLU A 26 13.62 0.20 7.51
C GLU A 26 12.80 0.33 6.21
N LEU A 27 12.02 1.40 6.10
CA LEU A 27 11.28 1.74 4.90
C LEU A 27 12.06 2.76 4.08
N VAL A 28 12.02 2.61 2.75
CA VAL A 28 12.55 3.60 1.80
C VAL A 28 11.43 4.10 0.89
N LEU A 29 11.65 5.24 0.25
CA LEU A 29 10.69 5.76 -0.73
C LEU A 29 10.58 4.81 -1.93
N ALA A 30 9.35 4.60 -2.39
CA ALA A 30 9.04 3.77 -3.55
C ALA A 30 9.42 4.41 -4.89
N THR A 31 9.63 5.74 -4.92
CA THR A 31 10.02 6.52 -6.10
C THR A 31 11.09 7.55 -5.74
N PRO A 32 11.74 8.19 -6.73
CA PRO A 32 12.68 9.28 -6.45
C PRO A 32 12.05 10.55 -5.87
N ASN A 33 10.72 10.67 -5.82
CA ASN A 33 10.03 11.85 -5.30
C ASN A 33 10.22 11.97 -3.78
N LYS A 34 10.96 12.99 -3.35
CA LYS A 34 11.28 13.29 -1.94
C LYS A 34 10.44 14.44 -1.35
N ALA A 35 9.46 14.96 -2.08
CA ALA A 35 8.70 16.15 -1.66
C ALA A 35 7.89 15.94 -0.38
N ILE A 36 7.68 14.67 0.04
CA ILE A 36 7.06 14.36 1.34
C ILE A 36 7.87 14.93 2.52
N PHE A 37 9.18 15.10 2.37
CA PHE A 37 10.07 15.68 3.38
C PHE A 37 10.36 17.16 3.14
N GLY A 38 9.77 17.74 2.10
CA GLY A 38 9.98 19.13 1.72
C GLY A 38 8.94 20.08 2.30
N PRO A 39 9.10 21.39 2.04
CA PRO A 39 8.17 22.41 2.55
C PRO A 39 6.79 22.37 1.85
N ASP A 40 6.70 21.84 0.65
CA ASP A 40 5.44 21.71 -0.10
C ASP A 40 5.11 20.25 -0.38
N ILE A 41 4.42 19.63 0.57
CA ILE A 41 3.99 18.24 0.51
C ILE A 41 3.02 17.98 -0.68
N SER A 42 2.36 19.01 -1.23
CA SER A 42 1.46 18.87 -2.37
C SER A 42 2.19 18.37 -3.63
N GLN A 43 3.50 18.56 -3.72
CA GLN A 43 4.33 18.06 -4.82
C GLN A 43 4.60 16.56 -4.74
N PHE A 44 4.36 15.95 -3.60
CA PHE A 44 4.47 14.49 -3.45
C PHE A 44 3.23 13.79 -4.00
N TYR A 45 2.03 14.30 -3.69
CA TYR A 45 0.78 13.63 -3.98
C TYR A 45 0.21 13.97 -5.35
N MET A 46 -0.32 12.96 -6.06
CA MET A 46 -1.10 13.19 -7.28
C MET A 46 -2.50 13.66 -6.89
N TYR A 47 -2.94 14.75 -7.52
CA TYR A 47 -4.31 15.25 -7.36
C TYR A 47 -5.33 14.25 -7.92
N THR A 48 -6.57 14.29 -7.41
CA THR A 48 -7.70 13.60 -8.04
C THR A 48 -8.58 14.60 -8.79
N ASN A 49 -9.04 14.24 -10.00
CA ASN A 49 -10.09 15.00 -10.68
C ASN A 49 -11.43 14.70 -10.00
N ARG A 50 -12.11 15.74 -9.59
CA ARG A 50 -13.40 15.65 -8.95
C ARG A 50 -14.38 16.65 -9.58
N SER A 51 -15.60 16.22 -9.84
CA SER A 51 -16.73 17.10 -10.15
C SER A 51 -17.89 16.67 -9.28
N PHE A 52 -18.46 17.62 -8.56
CA PHE A 52 -19.62 17.38 -7.72
C PHE A 52 -20.57 18.57 -7.84
N GLU A 53 -21.83 18.29 -8.22
CA GLU A 53 -22.88 19.31 -8.41
C GLU A 53 -22.45 20.43 -9.38
N GLY A 54 -21.76 20.05 -10.48
CA GLY A 54 -21.28 20.99 -11.49
C GLY A 54 -19.98 21.75 -11.12
N GLN A 55 -19.43 21.54 -9.91
CA GLN A 55 -18.21 22.22 -9.47
C GLN A 55 -16.98 21.29 -9.63
N PRO A 56 -16.11 21.55 -10.63
CA PRO A 56 -14.87 20.80 -10.81
C PRO A 56 -13.82 21.21 -9.77
N SER A 57 -13.03 20.24 -9.31
CA SER A 57 -11.91 20.50 -8.41
C SER A 57 -10.79 19.49 -8.63
N LYS A 58 -9.56 19.89 -8.25
CA LYS A 58 -8.35 19.06 -8.35
C LYS A 58 -7.59 19.04 -7.02
N PRO A 59 -8.20 18.52 -5.92
CA PRO A 59 -7.54 18.51 -4.64
C PRO A 59 -6.33 17.57 -4.67
N TRP A 60 -5.14 18.08 -4.30
CA TRP A 60 -3.93 17.27 -4.16
C TRP A 60 -4.06 16.26 -3.00
N GLN A 61 -4.85 16.61 -1.98
CA GLN A 61 -5.19 15.73 -0.87
C GLN A 61 -5.83 14.42 -1.34
N GLY A 62 -6.38 14.41 -2.56
CA GLY A 62 -6.92 13.21 -3.18
C GLY A 62 -5.91 12.09 -3.37
N GLY A 63 -4.59 12.40 -3.33
CA GLY A 63 -3.51 11.43 -3.34
C GLY A 63 -3.14 10.87 -1.98
N LYS A 64 -3.70 11.39 -0.86
CA LYS A 64 -3.44 10.89 0.49
C LYS A 64 -4.25 9.65 0.80
N TYR A 65 -3.71 8.82 1.70
CA TYR A 65 -4.48 7.77 2.37
C TYR A 65 -5.69 8.39 3.09
N GLY A 66 -6.80 7.66 3.13
CA GLY A 66 -8.01 8.10 3.82
C GLY A 66 -8.87 9.11 3.07
N TYR A 67 -8.43 9.63 1.92
CA TYR A 67 -9.24 10.59 1.16
C TYR A 67 -10.52 9.93 0.65
N VAL A 68 -11.67 10.52 1.03
CA VAL A 68 -12.98 10.01 0.63
C VAL A 68 -13.37 10.50 -0.75
N ARG A 69 -13.89 9.61 -1.57
CA ARG A 69 -14.20 9.83 -3.00
C ARG A 69 -15.65 9.51 -3.31
N ASN A 70 -16.10 9.93 -4.51
CA ASN A 70 -17.42 9.67 -5.04
C ASN A 70 -18.55 10.20 -4.13
N PRO A 71 -18.66 11.54 -3.94
CA PRO A 71 -19.75 12.14 -3.19
C PRO A 71 -21.09 11.87 -3.88
N LYS A 72 -22.13 11.61 -3.08
CA LYS A 72 -23.51 11.48 -3.50
C LYS A 72 -24.41 12.29 -2.59
N ARG A 73 -25.28 13.10 -3.15
CA ARG A 73 -26.32 13.83 -2.40
C ARG A 73 -27.42 12.85 -1.98
N THR A 74 -27.78 12.91 -0.71
CA THR A 74 -28.92 12.19 -0.15
C THR A 74 -29.82 13.14 0.62
N THR A 75 -30.98 12.70 1.05
CA THR A 75 -31.90 13.47 1.92
C THR A 75 -31.28 13.85 3.26
N SER A 76 -30.30 13.05 3.73
CA SER A 76 -29.60 13.27 5.01
C SER A 76 -28.28 14.01 4.87
N GLY A 77 -27.90 14.46 3.64
CA GLY A 77 -26.65 15.15 3.38
C GLY A 77 -25.80 14.49 2.31
N ILE A 78 -24.48 14.79 2.31
CA ILE A 78 -23.54 14.20 1.35
C ILE A 78 -22.92 12.96 1.98
N ILE A 79 -22.98 11.82 1.26
CA ILE A 79 -22.23 10.60 1.59
C ILE A 79 -21.11 10.38 0.58
N TYR A 80 -20.05 9.71 1.02
CA TYR A 80 -18.93 9.30 0.16
C TYR A 80 -18.92 7.78 0.06
N SER A 81 -18.82 7.25 -1.16
CA SER A 81 -18.97 5.80 -1.41
C SER A 81 -17.64 5.08 -1.65
N LYS A 82 -16.52 5.82 -1.66
CA LYS A 82 -15.17 5.25 -1.80
C LYS A 82 -14.20 5.92 -0.85
N PHE A 83 -13.21 5.12 -0.45
CA PHE A 83 -12.10 5.46 0.40
C PHE A 83 -10.79 5.16 -0.35
N HIS A 84 -9.75 5.99 -0.17
CA HIS A 84 -8.45 5.79 -0.79
C HIS A 84 -7.55 4.98 0.14
N GLU A 85 -7.25 3.73 -0.21
CA GLU A 85 -6.53 2.76 0.65
C GLU A 85 -5.01 2.85 0.54
N GLY A 86 -4.49 3.81 -0.23
CA GLY A 86 -3.06 4.00 -0.45
C GLY A 86 -2.68 5.46 -0.59
N VAL A 87 -1.50 5.69 -1.14
CA VAL A 87 -0.99 7.01 -1.51
C VAL A 87 -0.70 7.06 -3.01
N ASP A 88 -1.10 8.13 -3.67
CA ASP A 88 -0.84 8.38 -5.10
C ASP A 88 0.37 9.31 -5.23
N ILE A 89 1.53 8.78 -5.63
CA ILE A 89 2.81 9.50 -5.68
C ILE A 89 3.04 10.05 -7.09
N ARG A 90 3.23 11.37 -7.21
CA ARG A 90 3.52 12.05 -8.49
C ARG A 90 4.90 11.66 -9.03
N PRO A 91 5.04 11.45 -10.35
CA PRO A 91 6.34 11.35 -11.00
C PRO A 91 7.06 12.71 -10.97
N ILE A 92 8.37 12.66 -10.86
CA ILE A 92 9.24 13.85 -10.98
C ILE A 92 9.89 13.95 -12.35
N GLU A 93 10.04 12.85 -13.08
CA GLU A 93 10.68 12.79 -14.37
C GLU A 93 9.71 12.37 -15.47
N ARG A 94 9.72 13.12 -16.59
CA ARG A 94 8.90 12.81 -17.77
C ARG A 94 9.73 13.08 -19.05
N ASN A 95 9.52 12.27 -20.07
CA ASN A 95 10.08 12.54 -21.38
C ASN A 95 9.36 13.69 -22.11
N SER A 96 9.84 14.06 -23.31
CA SER A 96 9.26 15.13 -24.15
C SER A 96 7.80 14.91 -24.54
N ARG A 97 7.30 13.66 -24.49
CA ARG A 97 5.90 13.31 -24.72
C ARG A 97 5.06 13.29 -23.44
N GLY A 98 5.64 13.66 -22.29
CA GLY A 98 4.97 13.67 -20.99
C GLY A 98 4.79 12.28 -20.34
N VAL A 99 5.46 11.24 -20.85
CA VAL A 99 5.44 9.90 -20.27
C VAL A 99 6.37 9.86 -19.06
N PRO A 100 5.94 9.34 -17.89
CA PRO A 100 6.80 9.26 -16.71
C PRO A 100 7.95 8.28 -16.92
N LEU A 101 9.10 8.58 -16.29
CA LEU A 101 10.33 7.78 -16.38
C LEU A 101 10.78 7.23 -15.03
N ASP A 102 10.15 7.65 -13.93
CA ASP A 102 10.52 7.29 -12.56
C ASP A 102 10.54 5.78 -12.38
N LYS A 103 11.62 5.28 -11.78
CA LYS A 103 11.70 3.88 -11.33
C LYS A 103 10.85 3.70 -10.07
N VAL A 104 10.20 2.55 -10.00
CA VAL A 104 9.46 2.10 -8.81
C VAL A 104 10.30 1.06 -8.10
N CYS A 105 10.52 1.27 -6.80
CA CYS A 105 11.36 0.43 -5.96
C CYS A 105 10.55 -0.19 -4.81
N SER A 106 10.99 -1.37 -4.35
CA SER A 106 10.44 -1.99 -3.14
C SER A 106 10.73 -1.11 -1.91
N ILE A 107 9.69 -0.85 -1.12
CA ILE A 107 9.81 -0.03 0.11
C ILE A 107 10.55 -0.76 1.24
N ALA A 108 10.63 -2.09 1.21
CA ALA A 108 11.24 -2.93 2.24
C ALA A 108 11.76 -4.24 1.65
N SER A 109 12.52 -5.01 2.45
CA SER A 109 12.84 -6.40 2.15
C SER A 109 11.57 -7.24 2.09
N GLY A 110 11.51 -8.15 1.09
CA GLY A 110 10.34 -9.00 0.94
C GLY A 110 10.45 -9.97 -0.21
N LYS A 111 9.32 -10.61 -0.54
CA LYS A 111 9.21 -11.55 -1.65
C LYS A 111 8.07 -11.14 -2.57
N VAL A 112 8.32 -11.08 -3.86
CA VAL A 112 7.29 -10.80 -4.87
C VAL A 112 6.30 -11.96 -4.91
N MET A 113 5.04 -11.68 -4.59
CA MET A 113 3.99 -12.70 -4.50
C MET A 113 3.03 -12.68 -5.69
N HIS A 114 2.88 -11.52 -6.34
CA HIS A 114 1.98 -11.37 -7.47
C HIS A 114 2.47 -10.31 -8.44
N THR A 115 2.25 -10.56 -9.74
CA THR A 115 2.43 -9.58 -10.80
C THR A 115 1.25 -9.64 -11.77
N SER A 116 0.53 -8.54 -11.96
CA SER A 116 -0.47 -8.39 -13.02
C SER A 116 0.14 -7.59 -14.16
N ARG A 117 0.39 -8.23 -15.31
CA ARG A 117 1.02 -7.60 -16.48
C ARG A 117 0.02 -7.03 -17.48
N SER A 118 -1.29 -7.30 -17.30
CA SER A 118 -2.35 -6.78 -18.16
C SER A 118 -2.81 -5.40 -17.68
N ALA A 119 -2.76 -4.40 -18.56
CA ALA A 119 -3.17 -3.04 -18.25
C ALA A 119 -4.68 -2.90 -17.96
N GLY A 120 -5.52 -3.77 -18.55
CA GLY A 120 -7.00 -3.72 -18.42
C GLY A 120 -7.59 -4.81 -17.53
N ALA A 121 -6.78 -5.50 -16.70
CA ALA A 121 -7.28 -6.60 -15.86
C ALA A 121 -8.00 -6.11 -14.60
N SER A 122 -7.74 -4.90 -14.15
CA SER A 122 -8.35 -4.26 -12.97
C SER A 122 -8.13 -2.75 -12.99
N ASN A 123 -8.76 -2.03 -12.07
CA ASN A 123 -8.51 -0.59 -11.84
C ASN A 123 -7.03 -0.30 -11.53
N TYR A 124 -6.29 -1.22 -10.94
CA TYR A 124 -4.86 -1.09 -10.68
C TYR A 124 -4.00 -1.10 -11.96
N GLY A 125 -4.55 -1.58 -13.10
CA GLY A 125 -3.77 -1.79 -14.30
C GLY A 125 -2.68 -2.86 -14.10
N ARG A 126 -1.44 -2.55 -14.49
CA ARG A 126 -0.29 -3.38 -14.13
C ARG A 126 0.12 -3.09 -12.70
N TYR A 127 0.30 -4.16 -11.91
CA TYR A 127 0.68 -4.00 -10.51
C TYR A 127 1.50 -5.18 -9.99
N VAL A 128 2.23 -4.91 -8.91
CA VAL A 128 3.05 -5.87 -8.17
C VAL A 128 2.61 -5.90 -6.72
N VAL A 129 2.61 -7.10 -6.10
CA VAL A 129 2.43 -7.26 -4.65
C VAL A 129 3.65 -7.95 -4.06
N ILE A 130 4.20 -7.37 -2.99
CA ILE A 130 5.35 -7.90 -2.25
C ILE A 130 4.91 -8.21 -0.82
N GLU A 131 5.18 -9.43 -0.36
CA GLU A 131 5.00 -9.85 1.03
C GLU A 131 6.24 -9.45 1.84
N HIS A 132 6.02 -8.84 2.99
CA HIS A 132 7.02 -8.48 3.98
C HIS A 132 6.73 -9.24 5.28
N ASP A 133 7.75 -9.91 5.83
CA ASP A 133 7.69 -10.54 7.14
C ASP A 133 8.54 -9.73 8.11
N TRP A 134 7.88 -9.01 9.01
CA TRP A 134 8.54 -8.15 9.98
C TRP A 134 8.61 -8.76 11.39
N GLY A 135 8.26 -10.06 11.51
CA GLY A 135 8.25 -10.77 12.78
C GLY A 135 6.96 -10.60 13.61
N TYR A 136 6.14 -9.60 13.29
CA TYR A 136 4.82 -9.35 13.92
C TYR A 136 3.66 -9.88 13.08
N GLY A 137 3.96 -10.38 11.89
CA GLY A 137 3.00 -10.83 10.91
C GLY A 137 3.41 -10.46 9.50
N LYS A 138 2.55 -10.81 8.55
CA LYS A 138 2.77 -10.56 7.13
C LYS A 138 2.03 -9.31 6.69
N PHE A 139 2.77 -8.42 6.04
CA PHE A 139 2.27 -7.21 5.41
C PHE A 139 2.49 -7.30 3.90
N TYR A 140 1.71 -6.56 3.14
CA TYR A 140 1.75 -6.61 1.67
C TYR A 140 1.82 -5.21 1.10
N SER A 141 2.92 -4.87 0.44
CA SER A 141 2.95 -3.63 -0.37
C SER A 141 2.44 -3.91 -1.77
N LEU A 142 1.58 -3.00 -2.27
CA LEU A 142 1.01 -3.05 -3.61
C LEU A 142 1.44 -1.80 -4.37
N TYR A 143 1.97 -2.01 -5.59
CA TYR A 143 2.48 -0.96 -6.48
C TYR A 143 1.69 -1.02 -7.78
N ALA A 144 0.87 -0.02 -8.07
CA ALA A 144 -0.07 -0.04 -9.19
C ALA A 144 0.16 1.08 -10.22
N HIS A 145 -0.61 1.03 -11.30
CA HIS A 145 -0.56 1.90 -12.46
C HIS A 145 0.76 1.87 -13.24
N LEU A 146 1.47 0.74 -13.17
CA LEU A 146 2.83 0.58 -13.73
C LEU A 146 2.84 0.60 -15.26
N ALA A 147 3.92 1.14 -15.84
CA ALA A 147 4.17 1.09 -17.27
C ALA A 147 4.71 -0.28 -17.69
N ASP A 148 5.63 -0.82 -16.90
CA ASP A 148 6.20 -2.16 -17.06
C ASP A 148 6.52 -2.78 -15.69
N ILE A 149 6.87 -4.06 -15.68
CA ILE A 149 7.25 -4.80 -14.47
C ILE A 149 8.54 -5.55 -14.77
N SER A 150 9.62 -5.26 -14.04
CA SER A 150 10.93 -5.88 -14.20
C SER A 150 11.22 -7.02 -13.24
N CYS A 151 10.37 -7.25 -12.22
CA CYS A 151 10.50 -8.36 -11.28
C CYS A 151 9.61 -9.55 -11.66
N THR A 152 9.86 -10.70 -11.02
CA THR A 152 9.11 -11.95 -11.21
C THR A 152 8.59 -12.48 -9.88
N VAL A 153 7.46 -13.22 -9.95
CA VAL A 153 6.90 -13.90 -8.76
C VAL A 153 7.94 -14.86 -8.18
N GLY A 154 8.09 -14.86 -6.87
CA GLY A 154 9.08 -15.63 -6.13
C GLY A 154 10.41 -14.91 -5.90
N GLN A 155 10.69 -13.81 -6.61
CA GLN A 155 11.90 -13.03 -6.44
C GLN A 155 11.97 -12.39 -5.04
N SER A 156 13.11 -12.52 -4.36
CA SER A 156 13.42 -11.77 -3.15
C SER A 156 13.93 -10.38 -3.51
N VAL A 157 13.48 -9.36 -2.79
CA VAL A 157 13.88 -7.97 -2.98
C VAL A 157 14.37 -7.35 -1.67
N ARG A 158 15.22 -6.33 -1.80
CA ARG A 158 15.68 -5.47 -0.68
C ARG A 158 15.05 -4.09 -0.80
N PRO A 159 15.10 -3.26 0.27
CA PRO A 159 14.71 -1.86 0.17
C PRO A 159 15.45 -1.19 -0.99
N GLY A 160 14.74 -0.44 -1.83
CA GLY A 160 15.30 0.25 -3.00
C GLY A 160 15.55 -0.63 -4.23
N THR A 161 15.28 -1.96 -4.19
CA THR A 161 15.34 -2.79 -5.41
C THR A 161 14.33 -2.29 -6.42
N SER A 162 14.78 -1.94 -7.63
CA SER A 162 13.90 -1.54 -8.73
C SER A 162 13.06 -2.72 -9.19
N ILE A 163 11.74 -2.56 -9.21
CA ILE A 163 10.75 -3.60 -9.54
C ILE A 163 9.91 -3.27 -10.76
N ALA A 164 9.81 -1.98 -11.12
CA ALA A 164 8.96 -1.50 -12.22
C ALA A 164 9.35 -0.08 -12.67
N THR A 165 8.64 0.41 -13.69
CA THR A 165 8.59 1.82 -14.07
C THR A 165 7.20 2.38 -13.81
N LEU A 166 7.10 3.59 -13.26
CA LEU A 166 5.85 4.30 -13.04
C LEU A 166 5.12 4.52 -14.36
N GLY A 167 3.79 4.39 -14.33
CA GLY A 167 2.97 4.49 -15.53
C GLY A 167 1.63 5.18 -15.31
N TYR A 168 0.66 4.80 -16.15
CA TYR A 168 -0.71 5.30 -16.10
C TYR A 168 -1.70 4.24 -16.61
N THR A 169 -1.43 2.96 -16.32
CA THR A 169 -2.34 1.87 -16.65
C THR A 169 -3.46 1.73 -15.61
N GLY A 170 -4.57 1.13 -16.01
CA GLY A 170 -5.75 0.99 -15.16
C GLY A 170 -6.85 2.00 -15.51
N ASP A 171 -8.03 1.82 -14.89
CA ASP A 171 -9.23 2.58 -15.25
C ASP A 171 -9.15 4.03 -14.74
N GLY A 172 -9.48 4.98 -15.65
CA GLY A 172 -9.59 6.40 -15.32
C GLY A 172 -8.26 7.12 -15.07
N ILE A 173 -7.12 6.48 -15.41
CA ILE A 173 -5.81 7.09 -15.32
C ILE A 173 -5.31 7.42 -16.72
N ASP A 174 -5.01 8.69 -16.95
CA ASP A 174 -4.38 9.19 -18.17
C ASP A 174 -2.91 9.59 -17.95
N ARG A 175 -2.22 9.91 -19.02
CA ARG A 175 -0.80 10.31 -18.96
C ARG A 175 -0.56 11.56 -18.11
N THR A 176 -1.49 12.50 -18.07
CA THR A 176 -1.39 13.73 -17.27
C THR A 176 -1.43 13.41 -15.78
N ARG A 177 -2.28 12.46 -15.42
CA ARG A 177 -2.44 11.97 -14.06
C ARG A 177 -1.64 10.70 -13.76
N ALA A 178 -0.60 10.40 -14.55
CA ALA A 178 0.31 9.29 -14.26
C ALA A 178 0.88 9.43 -12.85
N HIS A 179 0.82 8.35 -12.06
CA HIS A 179 1.29 8.27 -10.67
C HIS A 179 1.56 6.83 -10.26
N LEU A 180 2.33 6.64 -9.22
CA LEU A 180 2.39 5.37 -8.50
C LEU A 180 1.28 5.37 -7.44
N HIS A 181 0.36 4.42 -7.51
CA HIS A 181 -0.52 4.11 -6.39
C HIS A 181 0.17 3.05 -5.53
N LEU A 182 0.53 3.44 -4.30
CA LEU A 182 1.23 2.61 -3.34
C LEU A 182 0.32 2.34 -2.14
N GLU A 183 0.16 1.05 -1.80
CA GLU A 183 -0.53 0.61 -0.59
C GLU A 183 0.41 -0.21 0.29
N LEU A 184 0.21 -0.13 1.59
CA LEU A 184 0.65 -1.13 2.55
C LEU A 184 -0.60 -1.78 3.15
N ASN A 185 -0.67 -3.10 3.11
CA ASN A 185 -1.92 -3.83 3.37
C ASN A 185 -1.75 -4.96 4.38
N LEU A 186 -2.86 -5.27 5.06
CA LEU A 186 -3.12 -6.56 5.67
C LEU A 186 -3.98 -7.41 4.74
N MET A 187 -3.74 -8.72 4.68
CA MET A 187 -4.61 -9.65 3.95
C MET A 187 -5.80 -10.02 4.82
N ILE A 188 -7.02 -9.83 4.28
CA ILE A 188 -8.27 -10.07 5.01
C ILE A 188 -8.50 -11.58 5.20
N SER A 189 -8.30 -12.39 4.15
CA SER A 189 -8.59 -13.82 4.22
C SER A 189 -7.72 -14.65 3.28
N ARG A 190 -7.17 -15.75 3.81
CA ARG A 190 -6.53 -16.79 2.98
C ARG A 190 -7.54 -17.69 2.27
N ASN A 191 -8.81 -17.68 2.70
CA ASN A 191 -9.91 -18.41 2.06
C ASN A 191 -10.76 -17.52 1.15
N PHE A 192 -10.15 -16.47 0.59
CA PHE A 192 -10.81 -15.42 -0.19
C PHE A 192 -11.54 -15.95 -1.43
N GLU A 193 -10.97 -16.90 -2.15
CA GLU A 193 -11.56 -17.45 -3.37
C GLU A 193 -12.95 -18.05 -3.14
N ARG A 194 -13.16 -18.74 -2.01
CA ARG A 194 -14.46 -19.30 -1.65
C ARG A 194 -15.52 -18.22 -1.43
N TRP A 195 -15.12 -17.11 -0.78
CA TRP A 195 -15.97 -15.96 -0.59
C TRP A 195 -16.24 -15.26 -1.92
N TYR A 196 -15.21 -15.02 -2.74
CA TYR A 196 -15.29 -14.30 -4.01
C TYR A 196 -16.29 -14.95 -4.96
N ARG A 197 -16.25 -16.28 -5.14
CA ARG A 197 -17.19 -17.05 -6.02
C ARG A 197 -18.64 -16.96 -5.60
N ARG A 198 -18.93 -16.60 -4.36
CA ARG A 198 -20.32 -16.43 -3.87
C ARG A 198 -20.88 -15.04 -4.16
N HIS A 199 -20.03 -14.05 -4.37
CA HIS A 199 -20.41 -12.65 -4.46
C HIS A 199 -20.16 -12.03 -5.84
N TYR A 200 -19.34 -12.68 -6.67
CA TYR A 200 -18.97 -12.20 -7.99
C TYR A 200 -19.15 -13.28 -9.05
N VAL A 201 -19.74 -12.87 -10.19
CA VAL A 201 -19.94 -13.76 -11.37
C VAL A 201 -18.64 -13.92 -12.15
N ALA A 202 -17.86 -12.83 -12.29
CA ALA A 202 -16.59 -12.86 -13.00
C ALA A 202 -15.53 -13.63 -12.21
N PRO A 203 -14.66 -14.42 -12.88
CA PRO A 203 -13.62 -15.17 -12.19
C PRO A 203 -12.59 -14.25 -11.55
N ASN A 204 -12.08 -14.61 -10.37
CA ASN A 204 -11.00 -13.91 -9.71
C ASN A 204 -9.67 -14.14 -10.46
N LYS A 205 -9.18 -13.11 -11.15
CA LYS A 205 -7.93 -13.15 -11.93
C LYS A 205 -6.67 -12.87 -11.09
N HIS A 206 -6.84 -12.48 -9.83
CA HIS A 206 -5.78 -11.96 -8.98
C HIS A 206 -5.52 -12.82 -7.72
N GLY A 207 -6.28 -13.92 -7.55
CA GLY A 207 -6.15 -14.84 -6.43
C GLY A 207 -6.28 -14.12 -5.08
N LEU A 208 -5.38 -14.40 -4.15
CA LEU A 208 -5.35 -13.76 -2.83
C LEU A 208 -4.98 -12.28 -2.87
N TYR A 209 -4.34 -11.83 -3.95
CA TYR A 209 -3.83 -10.46 -4.12
C TYR A 209 -4.78 -9.54 -4.88
N ASN A 210 -6.05 -9.91 -4.92
CA ASN A 210 -7.15 -9.05 -5.34
C ASN A 210 -7.33 -7.92 -4.31
N GLY A 211 -7.47 -6.67 -4.78
CA GLY A 211 -7.59 -5.50 -3.88
C GLY A 211 -8.71 -5.60 -2.85
N ILE A 212 -9.81 -6.33 -3.17
CA ILE A 212 -10.90 -6.56 -2.20
C ILE A 212 -10.46 -7.43 -1.00
N ASN A 213 -9.36 -8.18 -1.12
CA ASN A 213 -8.79 -9.01 -0.06
C ASN A 213 -7.64 -8.33 0.69
N LEU A 214 -7.32 -7.11 0.35
CA LEU A 214 -6.24 -6.33 0.93
C LEU A 214 -6.84 -5.10 1.63
N ALA A 215 -6.52 -4.89 2.89
CA ALA A 215 -6.96 -3.73 3.66
C ALA A 215 -5.79 -2.78 3.87
N GLY A 216 -5.87 -1.59 3.29
CA GLY A 216 -4.83 -0.57 3.35
C GLY A 216 -4.60 -0.04 4.76
N ILE A 217 -3.33 0.25 5.06
CA ILE A 217 -2.86 0.88 6.30
C ILE A 217 -2.26 2.24 5.94
N ASP A 218 -2.49 3.25 6.78
CA ASP A 218 -1.88 4.57 6.60
C ASP A 218 -0.35 4.49 6.74
N ILE A 219 0.34 4.95 5.69
CA ILE A 219 1.81 5.05 5.61
C ILE A 219 2.28 6.48 5.35
N SER A 220 1.38 7.47 5.43
CA SER A 220 1.68 8.88 5.15
C SER A 220 2.13 9.66 6.39
#